data_173fbe9c114ff1b68990e6821725c1ae
#
_entry.id   173fbe9c114ff1b68990e6821725c1ae
#
_cell.length_a   1.000
_cell.length_b   1.000
_cell.length_c   1.000
_cell.angle_alpha   90.00
_cell.angle_beta   90.00
_cell.angle_gamma   90.00
#
_symmetry.space_group_name_H-M   'P 1'
#
loop_
_entity.id
_entity.type
_entity.pdbx_description
1 polymer ?
#
loop_
_entity_poly.entity_id
_entity_poly.type
_entity_poly.pdbx_seq_one_letter_code
_entity_poly.pdbx_strand_id
1 'polypeptide(L)'
;MDELDPVIHAQARLRIMAALSTLELDGSISFPRLQELLDMTAGNMSTHLRKLEDAAYVDITKTHRGRTPITYLGLSKKGRRAFEDYMETLRSVLGER
;
A
#
# COMPACT_ATOMS: atom_id res chain seq x y z
N MET A 1 5.76 21.29 -11.15
CA MET A 1 4.33 21.22 -10.91
C MET A 1 3.99 20.00 -10.08
N ASP A 2 3.21 20.20 -9.06
CA ASP A 2 2.96 19.16 -8.08
C ASP A 2 1.74 18.35 -8.45
N GLU A 3 1.97 17.20 -9.04
CA GLU A 3 0.88 16.27 -9.35
C GLU A 3 0.83 15.17 -8.32
N LEU A 4 -0.37 14.78 -7.94
CA LEU A 4 -0.57 13.61 -7.09
C LEU A 4 -0.27 12.36 -7.90
N ASP A 5 0.52 11.46 -7.32
CA ASP A 5 0.91 10.21 -7.97
C ASP A 5 -0.35 9.43 -8.40
N PRO A 6 -0.54 9.18 -9.69
CA PRO A 6 -1.77 8.54 -10.17
C PRO A 6 -1.91 7.10 -9.72
N VAL A 7 -0.82 6.42 -9.39
CA VAL A 7 -0.89 5.05 -8.86
C VAL A 7 -1.47 5.08 -7.46
N ILE A 8 -1.07 6.05 -6.64
CA ILE A 8 -1.57 6.19 -5.28
C ILE A 8 -2.92 6.91 -5.25
N HIS A 9 -3.13 7.84 -6.17
CA HIS A 9 -4.32 8.71 -6.19
C HIS A 9 -5.57 7.96 -6.68
N ALA A 10 -5.94 6.94 -5.92
CA ALA A 10 -7.17 6.19 -6.10
C ALA A 10 -7.55 5.73 -4.70
N GLN A 11 -8.80 5.91 -4.32
CA GLN A 11 -9.24 5.69 -2.94
C GLN A 11 -8.77 4.36 -2.34
N ALA A 12 -8.96 3.26 -3.06
CA ALA A 12 -8.58 1.95 -2.54
C ALA A 12 -7.06 1.83 -2.36
N ARG A 13 -6.29 2.29 -3.34
CA ARG A 13 -4.83 2.20 -3.28
C ARG A 13 -4.25 3.15 -2.22
N LEU A 14 -4.82 4.34 -2.09
CA LEU A 14 -4.43 5.27 -1.03
C LEU A 14 -4.65 4.64 0.35
N ARG A 15 -5.79 3.99 0.56
CA ARG A 15 -6.08 3.32 1.83
C ARG A 15 -5.09 2.19 2.11
N ILE A 16 -4.73 1.41 1.10
CA ILE A 16 -3.72 0.35 1.24
C ILE A 16 -2.37 0.95 1.62
N MET A 17 -1.92 1.96 0.88
CA MET A 17 -0.63 2.61 1.16
C MET A 17 -0.59 3.22 2.55
N ALA A 18 -1.67 3.88 2.97
CA ALA A 18 -1.76 4.49 4.29
C ALA A 18 -1.66 3.44 5.39
N ALA A 19 -2.38 2.32 5.25
CA ALA A 19 -2.33 1.23 6.22
C ALA A 19 -0.92 0.64 6.31
N LEU A 20 -0.29 0.38 5.15
CA LEU A 20 1.06 -0.19 5.13
C LEU A 20 2.10 0.79 5.67
N SER A 21 1.86 2.09 5.55
CA SER A 21 2.79 3.10 6.05
C SER A 21 2.86 3.15 7.58
N THR A 22 1.88 2.58 8.27
CA THR A 22 1.90 2.51 9.73
C THR A 22 2.79 1.40 10.26
N LEU A 23 3.22 0.48 9.39
CA LEU A 23 4.13 -0.59 9.78
C LEU A 23 5.55 -0.06 9.93
N GLU A 24 6.36 -0.74 10.75
CA GLU A 24 7.77 -0.43 10.86
C GLU A 24 8.47 -0.63 9.52
N LEU A 25 9.65 -0.03 9.36
CA LEU A 25 10.47 -0.26 8.18
C LEU A 25 10.71 -1.77 8.03
N ASP A 26 10.54 -2.27 6.80
CA ASP A 26 10.62 -3.69 6.48
C ASP A 26 9.57 -4.55 7.16
N GLY A 27 8.57 -3.92 7.79
CA GLY A 27 7.46 -4.64 8.39
C GLY A 27 6.49 -5.16 7.33
N SER A 28 5.69 -6.15 7.72
CA SER A 28 4.70 -6.73 6.82
C SER A 28 3.43 -7.10 7.58
N ILE A 29 2.35 -7.23 6.83
CA ILE A 29 1.05 -7.63 7.35
C ILE A 29 0.49 -8.71 6.44
N SER A 30 -0.23 -9.70 6.99
CA SER A 30 -0.83 -10.73 6.18
C SER A 30 -1.99 -10.18 5.35
N PHE A 31 -2.24 -10.82 4.21
CA PHE A 31 -3.33 -10.43 3.31
C PHE A 31 -4.70 -10.44 4.05
N PRO A 32 -5.06 -11.52 4.77
CA PRO A 32 -6.34 -11.53 5.47
C PRO A 32 -6.46 -10.42 6.53
N ARG A 33 -5.36 -10.11 7.21
CA ARG A 33 -5.37 -9.07 8.23
C ARG A 33 -5.58 -7.69 7.61
N LEU A 34 -4.90 -7.41 6.51
CA LEU A 34 -5.07 -6.15 5.80
C LEU A 34 -6.48 -6.04 5.22
N GLN A 35 -6.99 -7.14 4.67
CA GLN A 35 -8.34 -7.20 4.13
C GLN A 35 -9.38 -6.86 5.21
N GLU A 36 -9.23 -7.43 6.39
CA GLU A 36 -10.11 -7.17 7.53
C GLU A 36 -10.03 -5.72 7.96
N LEU A 37 -8.79 -5.20 8.06
CA LEU A 37 -8.54 -3.83 8.49
C LEU A 37 -9.18 -2.81 7.55
N LEU A 38 -9.15 -3.07 6.24
CA LEU A 38 -9.65 -2.15 5.23
C LEU A 38 -11.08 -2.44 4.80
N ASP A 39 -11.65 -3.54 5.27
CA ASP A 39 -13.00 -3.96 4.91
C ASP A 39 -13.20 -4.00 3.38
N MET A 40 -12.28 -4.68 2.69
CA MET A 40 -12.31 -4.83 1.24
C MET A 40 -12.52 -6.30 0.87
N THR A 41 -13.12 -6.54 -0.29
CA THR A 41 -13.18 -7.90 -0.81
C THR A 41 -11.78 -8.34 -1.24
N ALA A 42 -11.53 -9.65 -1.19
CA ALA A 42 -10.23 -10.20 -1.59
C ALA A 42 -9.91 -9.86 -3.03
N GLY A 43 -10.88 -9.98 -3.94
CA GLY A 43 -10.67 -9.68 -5.36
C GLY A 43 -10.35 -8.21 -5.60
N ASN A 44 -11.07 -7.31 -4.94
CA ASN A 44 -10.83 -5.88 -5.07
C ASN A 44 -9.44 -5.52 -4.56
N MET A 45 -9.08 -6.03 -3.38
CA MET A 45 -7.77 -5.77 -2.81
C MET A 45 -6.64 -6.35 -3.67
N SER A 46 -6.81 -7.57 -4.20
CA SER A 46 -5.82 -8.18 -5.10
C SER A 46 -5.58 -7.34 -6.34
N THR A 47 -6.63 -6.81 -6.94
CA THR A 47 -6.52 -5.97 -8.14
C THR A 47 -5.69 -4.72 -7.86
N HIS A 48 -5.95 -4.06 -6.75
CA HIS A 48 -5.22 -2.84 -6.39
C HIS A 48 -3.79 -3.12 -5.94
N LEU A 49 -3.58 -4.23 -5.22
CA LEU A 49 -2.23 -4.64 -4.82
C LEU A 49 -1.36 -4.93 -6.03
N ARG A 50 -1.92 -5.52 -7.09
CA ARG A 50 -1.18 -5.78 -8.32
C ARG A 50 -0.69 -4.48 -8.95
N LYS A 51 -1.54 -3.46 -8.99
CA LYS A 51 -1.14 -2.15 -9.53
C LYS A 51 -0.03 -1.51 -8.71
N LEU A 52 -0.10 -1.65 -7.39
CA LEU A 52 0.94 -1.15 -6.50
C LEU A 52 2.24 -1.95 -6.66
N GLU A 53 2.14 -3.25 -6.83
CA GLU A 53 3.31 -4.11 -7.06
C GLU A 53 3.96 -3.77 -8.41
N ASP A 54 3.17 -3.58 -9.44
CA ASP A 54 3.68 -3.21 -10.77
C ASP A 54 4.44 -1.89 -10.74
N ALA A 55 4.05 -0.98 -9.88
CA ALA A 55 4.76 0.28 -9.67
C ALA A 55 5.97 0.11 -8.73
N ALA A 56 6.19 -1.09 -8.20
CA ALA A 56 7.25 -1.40 -7.25
C ALA A 56 7.08 -0.68 -5.89
N TYR A 57 5.85 -0.36 -5.53
CA TYR A 57 5.56 0.32 -4.26
C TYR A 57 5.29 -0.64 -3.12
N VAL A 58 4.86 -1.85 -3.42
CA VAL A 58 4.49 -2.86 -2.43
C VAL A 58 5.26 -4.15 -2.73
N ASP A 59 5.78 -4.76 -1.68
CA ASP A 59 6.40 -6.07 -1.75
C ASP A 59 5.37 -7.12 -1.34
N ILE A 60 5.18 -8.12 -2.17
CA ILE A 60 4.26 -9.22 -1.90
C ILE A 60 5.10 -10.48 -1.72
N THR A 61 5.03 -11.06 -0.53
CA THR A 61 5.79 -12.26 -0.20
C THR A 61 4.82 -13.42 0.05
N LYS A 62 4.94 -14.45 -0.75
CA LYS A 62 4.12 -15.66 -0.60
C LYS A 62 4.95 -16.73 0.10
N THR A 63 4.41 -17.27 1.18
CA THR A 63 5.08 -18.29 1.98
C THR A 63 4.06 -19.28 2.51
N HIS A 64 4.47 -20.13 3.44
CA HIS A 64 3.59 -21.12 4.05
C HIS A 64 3.80 -21.15 5.55
N ARG A 65 2.70 -21.37 6.27
CA ARG A 65 2.74 -21.73 7.66
C ARG A 65 2.27 -23.19 7.73
N GLY A 66 3.23 -24.11 7.86
CA GLY A 66 2.93 -25.53 7.66
C GLY A 66 2.51 -25.75 6.22
N ARG A 67 1.29 -26.24 6.01
CA ARG A 67 0.74 -26.47 4.65
C ARG A 67 -0.14 -25.32 4.18
N THR A 68 -0.36 -24.31 5.01
CA THR A 68 -1.24 -23.20 4.68
C THR A 68 -0.48 -22.09 3.99
N PRO A 69 -0.86 -21.74 2.76
CA PRO A 69 -0.23 -20.60 2.08
C PRO A 69 -0.58 -19.30 2.80
N ILE A 70 0.40 -18.42 2.95
CA ILE A 70 0.20 -17.10 3.55
C ILE A 70 0.88 -16.07 2.66
N THR A 71 0.19 -14.96 2.43
CA THR A 71 0.73 -13.83 1.68
C THR A 71 0.94 -12.67 2.64
N TYR A 72 2.14 -12.09 2.63
CA TYR A 72 2.48 -10.92 3.41
C TYR A 72 2.73 -9.72 2.51
N LEU A 73 2.37 -8.55 2.98
CA LEU A 73 2.43 -7.30 2.24
C LEU A 73 3.16 -6.26 3.05
N GLY A 74 4.01 -5.48 2.38
CA GLY A 74 4.71 -4.38 3.02
C GLY A 74 5.07 -3.33 1.99
N LEU A 75 5.43 -2.13 2.45
CA LEU A 75 5.92 -1.11 1.55
C LEU A 75 7.38 -1.38 1.20
N SER A 76 7.70 -1.22 -0.08
CA SER A 76 9.09 -1.14 -0.50
C SER A 76 9.66 0.22 -0.07
N LYS A 77 10.97 0.40 -0.17
CA LYS A 77 11.58 1.70 0.07
C LYS A 77 11.04 2.73 -0.91
N LYS A 78 10.87 2.33 -2.17
CA LYS A 78 10.31 3.19 -3.20
C LYS A 78 8.86 3.58 -2.87
N GLY A 79 8.06 2.61 -2.41
CA GLY A 79 6.68 2.86 -2.04
C GLY A 79 6.55 3.80 -0.85
N ARG A 80 7.40 3.63 0.15
CA ARG A 80 7.39 4.52 1.31
C ARG A 80 7.73 5.94 0.91
N ARG A 81 8.74 6.10 0.05
CA ARG A 81 9.10 7.41 -0.45
C ARG A 81 7.98 8.02 -1.30
N ALA A 82 7.39 7.22 -2.17
CA ALA A 82 6.29 7.69 -3.01
C ALA A 82 5.10 8.14 -2.16
N PHE A 83 4.82 7.44 -1.08
CA PHE A 83 3.72 7.81 -0.19
C PHE A 83 4.03 9.10 0.56
N GLU A 84 5.26 9.27 1.03
CA GLU A 84 5.68 10.51 1.68
C GLU A 84 5.56 11.69 0.73
N ASP A 85 6.02 11.54 -0.50
CA ASP A 85 5.91 12.57 -1.53
C ASP A 85 4.43 12.88 -1.85
N TYR A 86 3.61 11.84 -1.91
CA TYR A 86 2.17 12.00 -2.15
C TYR A 86 1.54 12.84 -1.03
N MET A 87 1.85 12.53 0.21
CA MET A 87 1.28 13.27 1.35
C MET A 87 1.74 14.72 1.37
N GLU A 88 2.99 14.96 1.03
CA GLU A 88 3.53 16.32 0.95
C GLU A 88 2.84 17.10 -0.16
N THR A 89 2.68 16.51 -1.33
CA THR A 89 1.98 17.13 -2.45
C THR A 89 0.52 17.41 -2.09
N LEU A 90 -0.14 16.47 -1.41
CA LEU A 90 -1.52 16.65 -0.99
C LEU A 90 -1.67 17.84 -0.03
N ARG A 91 -0.76 17.96 0.93
CA ARG A 91 -0.77 19.10 1.84
C ARG A 91 -0.62 20.42 1.08
N SER A 92 0.26 20.44 0.10
CA SER A 92 0.48 21.62 -0.74
C SER A 92 -0.79 21.97 -1.52
N VAL A 93 -1.46 20.98 -2.11
CA VAL A 93 -2.72 21.17 -2.83
C VAL A 93 -3.80 21.73 -1.90
N LEU A 94 -3.81 21.29 -0.65
CA LEU A 94 -4.78 21.76 0.35
C LEU A 94 -4.41 23.11 0.95
N GLY A 95 -3.28 23.70 0.56
CA GLY A 95 -2.84 24.98 1.07
C GLY A 95 -2.17 24.93 2.45
N GLU A 96 -1.83 23.76 2.93
CA GLU A 96 -1.11 23.60 4.20
C GLU A 96 0.38 23.84 4.01
N ARG A 97 1.03 24.26 5.10
CA ARG A 97 2.47 24.53 5.12
C ARG A 97 3.17 23.76 6.22
#